data_375ec9ec3dc648c06233f1545e28aa7c
#
_entry.id   375ec9ec3dc648c06233f1545e28aa7c
#
_cell.length_a   1.000
_cell.length_b   1.000
_cell.length_c   1.000
_cell.angle_alpha   90.00
_cell.angle_beta   90.00
_cell.angle_gamma   90.00
#
_symmetry.space_group_name_H-M   'P 1'
#
loop_
_entity.id
_entity.type
_entity.pdbx_description
1 polymer ?
#
loop_
_entity_poly.entity_id
_entity_poly.type
_entity_poly.pdbx_seq_one_letter_code
_entity_poly.pdbx_strand_id
1 'polypeptide(L)'
;MLNILINAYACSPSWGSEPGMAWNWISNLAKYCELYIITEGEWREEIVEAVKVHPYGRNMHFYFNPVSDKVRDMCWNQGDWRFYYYYRQWQKKTLKIAEKICREHKIDVIHQLNMVGFREPGLLWKIEGPKYVWGPIGGMENIPTAFLDGAELKQNLFCRIKNTINSLQYTYQPNVRKAIKRSDALVAAVKGVKDVLEKVYCRESVLINETGCHIDANCPTRKTIDGKQRLDLLWVGRFIYTKRLDLALRTIAEVKNLDICLHICGTGSEEQVAMYKQLATDLHIEDKCVWHGKVEHSKIQQMMADSDVFFFTSIMEATSTVTLEAISSCLPVLCFDTCGFGPLITDKIGRKVPISNPDKSVRDFAEHIRFLYANRELLNEMSKNEMSYRECLSWESKAKQMVDIYNKVLSEQTY
;
A
#
# COMPACT_ATOMS: atom_id res chain seq x y z
N MET A 1 2.39 -4.54 -29.98
CA MET A 1 2.15 -3.93 -28.67
C MET A 1 0.75 -4.34 -28.23
N LEU A 2 0.51 -4.68 -26.98
CA LEU A 2 -0.81 -5.07 -26.48
C LEU A 2 -1.69 -3.83 -26.30
N ASN A 3 -2.97 -3.95 -26.63
CA ASN A 3 -3.99 -2.92 -26.41
C ASN A 3 -4.72 -3.19 -25.10
N ILE A 4 -4.52 -2.36 -24.10
CA ILE A 4 -5.06 -2.55 -22.76
C ILE A 4 -6.08 -1.46 -22.44
N LEU A 5 -7.29 -1.85 -22.09
CA LEU A 5 -8.30 -0.95 -21.56
C LEU A 5 -8.21 -0.93 -20.02
N ILE A 6 -7.88 0.21 -19.45
CA ILE A 6 -7.71 0.39 -18.01
C ILE A 6 -8.90 1.17 -17.43
N ASN A 7 -9.52 0.62 -16.38
CA ASN A 7 -10.47 1.33 -15.54
C ASN A 7 -9.76 1.87 -14.30
N ALA A 8 -9.57 3.19 -14.23
CA ALA A 8 -8.91 3.88 -13.15
C ALA A 8 -9.75 5.10 -12.73
N TYR A 9 -10.68 4.93 -11.77
CA TYR A 9 -11.56 6.01 -11.31
C TYR A 9 -10.79 7.27 -10.95
N ALA A 10 -9.83 7.16 -10.07
CA ALA A 10 -8.95 8.25 -9.66
C ALA A 10 -7.56 8.10 -10.29
N CYS A 11 -7.09 9.15 -10.97
CA CYS A 11 -5.77 9.19 -11.58
C CYS A 11 -5.21 10.62 -11.54
N SER A 12 -4.00 10.80 -11.00
CA SER A 12 -3.34 12.10 -10.94
C SER A 12 -1.83 11.98 -11.00
N PRO A 13 -1.14 12.79 -11.83
CA PRO A 13 0.33 12.85 -11.87
C PRO A 13 0.95 13.57 -10.66
N SER A 14 0.19 14.39 -9.93
CA SER A 14 0.68 15.27 -8.86
C SER A 14 0.27 14.82 -7.44
N TRP A 15 -0.77 13.97 -7.32
CA TRP A 15 -1.26 13.49 -6.02
C TRP A 15 -0.62 12.17 -5.63
N GLY A 16 -0.53 11.95 -4.30
CA GLY A 16 -0.17 10.67 -3.72
C GLY A 16 -1.36 9.70 -3.60
N SER A 17 -1.23 8.66 -2.77
CA SER A 17 -2.26 7.67 -2.51
C SER A 17 -2.81 7.00 -3.79
N GLU A 18 -4.09 6.69 -3.83
CA GLU A 18 -4.72 5.94 -4.92
C GLU A 18 -4.70 6.65 -6.30
N PRO A 19 -4.90 7.99 -6.41
CA PRO A 19 -4.76 8.68 -7.69
C PRO A 19 -3.34 8.63 -8.26
N GLY A 20 -2.33 8.88 -7.44
CA GLY A 20 -0.92 8.80 -7.85
C GLY A 20 -0.48 7.37 -8.16
N MET A 21 -1.00 6.39 -7.42
CA MET A 21 -0.79 4.98 -7.72
C MET A 21 -1.27 4.63 -9.13
N ALA A 22 -2.48 5.05 -9.53
CA ALA A 22 -3.00 4.80 -10.87
C ALA A 22 -2.13 5.45 -11.95
N TRP A 23 -1.71 6.71 -11.75
CA TRP A 23 -0.80 7.38 -12.69
C TRP A 23 0.52 6.63 -12.83
N ASN A 24 1.13 6.20 -11.73
CA ASN A 24 2.40 5.46 -11.77
C ASN A 24 2.26 4.11 -12.50
N TRP A 25 1.17 3.37 -12.32
CA TRP A 25 0.88 2.17 -13.11
C TRP A 25 0.75 2.50 -14.60
N ILE A 26 -0.08 3.47 -14.95
CA ILE A 26 -0.36 3.87 -16.34
C ILE A 26 0.92 4.35 -17.04
N SER A 27 1.66 5.27 -16.43
CA SER A 27 2.87 5.84 -17.00
C SER A 27 3.97 4.80 -17.26
N ASN A 28 4.12 3.82 -16.37
CA ASN A 28 5.09 2.75 -16.56
C ASN A 28 4.61 1.65 -17.54
N LEU A 29 3.31 1.32 -17.56
CA LEU A 29 2.73 0.39 -18.53
C LEU A 29 2.77 0.93 -19.97
N ALA A 30 2.65 2.26 -20.15
CA ALA A 30 2.70 2.91 -21.47
C ALA A 30 4.02 2.67 -22.22
N LYS A 31 5.08 2.27 -21.53
CA LYS A 31 6.35 1.84 -22.13
C LYS A 31 6.18 0.55 -22.95
N TYR A 32 5.24 -0.31 -22.58
CA TYR A 32 5.09 -1.67 -23.08
C TYR A 32 3.78 -1.92 -23.84
N CYS A 33 2.76 -1.08 -23.58
CA CYS A 33 1.38 -1.28 -24.04
C CYS A 33 0.80 -0.01 -24.64
N GLU A 34 -0.17 -0.17 -25.55
CA GLU A 34 -1.09 0.87 -25.97
C GLU A 34 -2.25 0.89 -24.96
N LEU A 35 -2.48 2.04 -24.32
CA LEU A 35 -3.39 2.15 -23.18
C LEU A 35 -4.62 3.00 -23.51
N TYR A 36 -5.80 2.47 -23.25
CA TYR A 36 -7.09 3.14 -23.31
C TYR A 36 -7.60 3.29 -21.88
N ILE A 37 -7.56 4.51 -21.31
CA ILE A 37 -7.74 4.74 -19.88
C ILE A 37 -9.07 5.46 -19.63
N ILE A 38 -9.98 4.87 -18.84
CA ILE A 38 -11.20 5.53 -18.40
C ILE A 38 -10.99 6.00 -16.96
N THR A 39 -11.13 7.32 -16.73
CA THR A 39 -10.98 7.96 -15.43
C THR A 39 -12.07 8.98 -15.18
N GLU A 40 -12.27 9.37 -13.90
CA GLU A 40 -13.25 10.40 -13.53
C GLU A 40 -12.85 11.78 -14.06
N GLY A 41 -11.59 12.14 -13.97
CA GLY A 41 -11.07 13.36 -14.56
C GLY A 41 -11.07 14.59 -13.65
N GLU A 42 -11.03 14.42 -12.34
CA GLU A 42 -10.78 15.52 -11.39
C GLU A 42 -9.51 16.29 -11.72
N TRP A 43 -8.45 15.59 -12.12
CA TRP A 43 -7.15 16.17 -12.52
C TRP A 43 -6.94 16.15 -14.05
N ARG A 44 -8.00 16.39 -14.82
CA ARG A 44 -7.96 16.28 -16.28
C ARG A 44 -6.87 17.13 -16.92
N GLU A 45 -6.75 18.40 -16.50
CA GLU A 45 -5.79 19.34 -17.07
C GLU A 45 -4.35 18.89 -16.78
N GLU A 46 -4.07 18.49 -15.55
CA GLU A 46 -2.76 17.98 -15.15
C GLU A 46 -2.39 16.69 -15.90
N ILE A 47 -3.36 15.78 -16.09
CA ILE A 47 -3.15 14.54 -16.87
C ILE A 47 -2.79 14.89 -18.31
N VAL A 48 -3.54 15.81 -18.95
CA VAL A 48 -3.31 16.21 -20.35
C VAL A 48 -1.91 16.81 -20.51
N GLU A 49 -1.50 17.69 -19.60
CA GLU A 49 -0.15 18.29 -19.66
C GLU A 49 0.95 17.26 -19.39
N ALA A 50 0.75 16.36 -18.41
CA ALA A 50 1.71 15.31 -18.11
C ALA A 50 1.89 14.33 -19.29
N VAL A 51 0.80 13.97 -19.98
CA VAL A 51 0.84 13.10 -21.16
C VAL A 51 1.64 13.74 -22.30
N LYS A 52 1.51 15.06 -22.53
CA LYS A 52 2.23 15.77 -23.60
C LYS A 52 3.76 15.67 -23.47
N VAL A 53 4.25 15.71 -22.23
CA VAL A 53 5.69 15.69 -21.94
C VAL A 53 6.23 14.28 -21.62
N HIS A 54 5.35 13.31 -21.43
CA HIS A 54 5.76 11.94 -21.09
C HIS A 54 6.38 11.23 -22.31
N PRO A 55 7.53 10.54 -22.15
CA PRO A 55 8.22 9.85 -23.28
C PRO A 55 7.32 8.88 -24.06
N TYR A 56 6.36 8.27 -23.38
CA TYR A 56 5.41 7.31 -23.97
C TYR A 56 3.97 7.85 -23.96
N GLY A 57 3.79 9.18 -23.92
CA GLY A 57 2.46 9.80 -23.84
C GLY A 57 1.58 9.49 -25.05
N ARG A 58 2.18 9.26 -26.24
CA ARG A 58 1.45 8.82 -27.46
C ARG A 58 0.73 7.48 -27.30
N ASN A 59 1.14 6.65 -26.34
CA ASN A 59 0.55 5.35 -26.06
C ASN A 59 -0.55 5.44 -25.00
N MET A 60 -0.95 6.64 -24.55
CA MET A 60 -1.92 6.88 -23.49
C MET A 60 -3.15 7.62 -24.03
N HIS A 61 -4.30 6.93 -24.16
CA HIS A 61 -5.55 7.50 -24.64
C HIS A 61 -6.54 7.62 -23.48
N PHE A 62 -6.73 8.84 -22.97
CA PHE A 62 -7.60 9.10 -21.82
C PHE A 62 -9.04 9.42 -22.24
N TYR A 63 -9.99 8.74 -21.62
CA TYR A 63 -11.43 8.94 -21.73
C TYR A 63 -11.97 9.40 -20.37
N PHE A 64 -12.47 10.61 -20.31
CA PHE A 64 -12.95 11.21 -19.07
C PHE A 64 -14.47 10.97 -18.90
N ASN A 65 -14.85 10.42 -17.74
CA ASN A 65 -16.23 10.21 -17.34
C ASN A 65 -16.52 11.02 -16.06
N PRO A 66 -16.75 12.36 -16.16
CA PRO A 66 -16.79 13.22 -14.99
C PRO A 66 -18.01 12.97 -14.10
N VAL A 67 -17.82 13.19 -12.81
CA VAL A 67 -18.88 13.32 -11.80
C VAL A 67 -19.01 14.78 -11.36
N SER A 68 -20.04 15.09 -10.57
CA SER A 68 -20.20 16.42 -9.99
C SER A 68 -19.25 16.62 -8.79
N ASP A 69 -18.93 17.88 -8.47
CA ASP A 69 -18.07 18.24 -7.33
C ASP A 69 -18.61 17.65 -6.01
N LYS A 70 -19.93 17.68 -5.82
CA LYS A 70 -20.59 17.04 -4.67
C LYS A 70 -20.23 15.55 -4.52
N VAL A 71 -20.06 14.82 -5.61
CA VAL A 71 -19.68 13.40 -5.58
C VAL A 71 -18.18 13.26 -5.30
N ARG A 72 -17.34 14.18 -5.80
CA ARG A 72 -15.93 14.25 -5.45
C ARG A 72 -15.73 14.50 -3.96
N ASP A 73 -16.46 15.47 -3.39
CA ASP A 73 -16.44 15.75 -1.95
C ASP A 73 -16.81 14.53 -1.11
N MET A 74 -17.81 13.76 -1.56
CA MET A 74 -18.17 12.49 -0.90
C MET A 74 -17.04 11.45 -0.99
N CYS A 75 -16.30 11.39 -2.11
CA CYS A 75 -15.17 10.49 -2.28
C CYS A 75 -14.03 10.85 -1.31
N TRP A 76 -13.74 12.15 -1.15
CA TRP A 76 -12.70 12.64 -0.25
C TRP A 76 -13.09 12.54 1.22
N ASN A 77 -14.39 12.61 1.54
CA ASN A 77 -14.88 12.39 2.89
C ASN A 77 -14.91 10.89 3.21
N GLN A 78 -13.78 10.37 3.68
CA GLN A 78 -13.60 8.95 4.00
C GLN A 78 -14.67 8.47 4.99
N GLY A 79 -15.53 7.55 4.52
CA GLY A 79 -16.64 7.00 5.30
C GLY A 79 -18.02 7.47 4.84
N ASP A 80 -18.12 8.37 3.88
CA ASP A 80 -19.41 8.72 3.30
C ASP A 80 -19.91 7.59 2.39
N TRP A 81 -20.76 6.73 2.94
CA TRP A 81 -21.32 5.57 2.23
C TRP A 81 -22.17 5.94 1.01
N ARG A 82 -22.67 7.20 0.93
CA ARG A 82 -23.45 7.71 -0.22
C ARG A 82 -22.61 7.74 -1.48
N PHE A 83 -21.30 7.92 -1.37
CA PHE A 83 -20.36 7.85 -2.48
C PHE A 83 -20.53 6.57 -3.29
N TYR A 84 -20.68 5.41 -2.67
CA TYR A 84 -20.79 4.12 -3.35
C TYR A 84 -22.01 4.01 -4.27
N TYR A 85 -23.11 4.71 -3.95
CA TYR A 85 -24.24 4.79 -4.86
C TYR A 85 -23.87 5.50 -6.17
N TYR A 86 -23.24 6.66 -6.10
CA TYR A 86 -22.79 7.43 -7.26
C TYR A 86 -21.66 6.74 -8.01
N TYR A 87 -20.75 6.10 -7.32
CA TYR A 87 -19.69 5.29 -7.91
C TYR A 87 -20.26 4.14 -8.76
N ARG A 88 -21.30 3.46 -8.30
CA ARG A 88 -22.01 2.44 -9.12
C ARG A 88 -22.69 3.03 -10.35
N GLN A 89 -23.25 4.25 -10.29
CA GLN A 89 -23.77 4.93 -11.47
C GLN A 89 -22.64 5.31 -12.44
N TRP A 90 -21.49 5.78 -11.91
CA TRP A 90 -20.31 6.03 -12.70
C TRP A 90 -19.83 4.76 -13.43
N GLN A 91 -19.76 3.63 -12.76
CA GLN A 91 -19.41 2.33 -13.36
C GLN A 91 -20.35 1.90 -14.48
N LYS A 92 -21.66 2.21 -14.39
CA LYS A 92 -22.60 1.94 -15.48
C LYS A 92 -22.34 2.78 -16.72
N LYS A 93 -21.92 4.05 -16.54
CA LYS A 93 -21.51 4.91 -17.66
C LYS A 93 -20.16 4.45 -18.23
N THR A 94 -19.23 4.11 -17.37
CA THR A 94 -17.90 3.56 -17.74
C THR A 94 -18.05 2.30 -18.59
N LEU A 95 -18.98 1.40 -18.26
CA LEU A 95 -19.26 0.21 -19.07
C LEU A 95 -19.64 0.59 -20.51
N LYS A 96 -20.53 1.56 -20.70
CA LYS A 96 -20.94 2.01 -22.05
C LYS A 96 -19.78 2.63 -22.84
N ILE A 97 -18.90 3.40 -22.16
CA ILE A 97 -17.69 3.96 -22.77
C ILE A 97 -16.74 2.82 -23.18
N ALA A 98 -16.52 1.86 -22.28
CA ALA A 98 -15.67 0.71 -22.54
C ALA A 98 -16.17 -0.15 -23.69
N GLU A 99 -17.48 -0.42 -23.77
CA GLU A 99 -18.10 -1.13 -24.91
C GLU A 99 -17.90 -0.40 -26.24
N LYS A 100 -17.93 0.94 -26.23
CA LYS A 100 -17.64 1.76 -27.40
C LYS A 100 -16.18 1.62 -27.81
N ILE A 101 -15.24 1.76 -26.87
CA ILE A 101 -13.80 1.58 -27.11
C ILE A 101 -13.51 0.19 -27.69
N CYS A 102 -14.11 -0.87 -27.13
CA CYS A 102 -13.92 -2.24 -27.65
C CYS A 102 -14.50 -2.46 -29.06
N ARG A 103 -15.47 -1.64 -29.50
CA ARG A 103 -15.94 -1.69 -30.91
C ARG A 103 -15.04 -0.92 -31.87
N GLU A 104 -14.44 0.16 -31.42
CA GLU A 104 -13.59 1.05 -32.21
C GLU A 104 -12.14 0.56 -32.30
N HIS A 105 -11.70 -0.16 -31.28
CA HIS A 105 -10.33 -0.64 -31.13
C HIS A 105 -10.30 -2.12 -30.76
N LYS A 106 -9.34 -2.85 -31.29
CA LYS A 106 -9.09 -4.23 -30.85
C LYS A 106 -8.43 -4.21 -29.48
N ILE A 107 -9.21 -4.41 -28.42
CA ILE A 107 -8.70 -4.52 -27.04
C ILE A 107 -8.35 -5.97 -26.76
N ASP A 108 -7.13 -6.21 -26.27
CA ASP A 108 -6.63 -7.55 -25.92
C ASP A 108 -6.97 -7.89 -24.46
N VAL A 109 -6.79 -6.91 -23.54
CA VAL A 109 -7.04 -7.10 -22.11
C VAL A 109 -7.79 -5.88 -21.53
N ILE A 110 -8.75 -6.15 -20.67
CA ILE A 110 -9.40 -5.16 -19.81
C ILE A 110 -8.80 -5.31 -18.40
N HIS A 111 -8.28 -4.22 -17.85
CA HIS A 111 -7.67 -4.19 -16.53
C HIS A 111 -8.44 -3.27 -15.58
N GLN A 112 -9.05 -3.85 -14.54
CA GLN A 112 -9.66 -3.11 -13.43
C GLN A 112 -8.56 -2.75 -12.43
N LEU A 113 -8.02 -1.54 -12.52
CA LEU A 113 -6.86 -1.09 -11.76
C LEU A 113 -7.25 -0.50 -10.39
N ASN A 114 -8.19 0.44 -10.36
CA ASN A 114 -8.71 1.01 -9.13
C ASN A 114 -10.22 1.33 -9.23
N MET A 115 -10.93 1.48 -8.16
CA MET A 115 -10.44 1.56 -6.76
C MET A 115 -9.93 0.19 -6.31
N VAL A 116 -8.85 0.19 -5.51
CA VAL A 116 -8.15 -1.02 -5.03
C VAL A 116 -9.04 -1.91 -4.14
N GLY A 117 -10.02 -1.32 -3.45
CA GLY A 117 -10.92 -2.05 -2.57
C GLY A 117 -11.80 -3.08 -3.29
N PHE A 118 -11.82 -4.32 -2.81
CA PHE A 118 -12.54 -5.45 -3.42
C PHE A 118 -14.06 -5.26 -3.55
N ARG A 119 -14.66 -4.38 -2.73
CA ARG A 119 -16.13 -4.27 -2.59
C ARG A 119 -16.84 -3.79 -3.84
N GLU A 120 -16.14 -3.04 -4.67
CA GLU A 120 -16.69 -2.45 -5.90
C GLU A 120 -15.82 -2.82 -7.11
N PRO A 121 -15.97 -4.06 -7.63
CA PRO A 121 -15.16 -4.59 -8.73
C PRO A 121 -15.45 -3.93 -10.08
N GLY A 122 -16.27 -2.89 -10.10
CA GLY A 122 -16.73 -2.28 -11.33
C GLY A 122 -17.68 -3.19 -12.14
N LEU A 123 -17.81 -2.90 -13.42
CA LEU A 123 -18.70 -3.64 -14.30
C LEU A 123 -18.02 -4.14 -15.59
N LEU A 124 -16.75 -3.81 -15.83
CA LEU A 124 -16.06 -4.15 -17.07
C LEU A 124 -15.84 -5.66 -17.25
N TRP A 125 -15.90 -6.44 -16.16
CA TRP A 125 -15.88 -7.90 -16.22
C TRP A 125 -17.06 -8.51 -17.01
N LYS A 126 -18.07 -7.71 -17.39
CA LYS A 126 -19.23 -8.14 -18.20
C LYS A 126 -18.94 -8.11 -19.69
N ILE A 127 -17.90 -7.41 -20.12
CA ILE A 127 -17.55 -7.33 -21.54
C ILE A 127 -16.96 -8.66 -21.98
N GLU A 128 -17.50 -9.21 -23.05
CA GLU A 128 -17.03 -10.45 -23.66
C GLU A 128 -16.02 -10.15 -24.76
N GLY A 129 -15.10 -11.08 -25.01
CA GLY A 129 -14.04 -11.00 -26.01
C GLY A 129 -12.67 -10.75 -25.38
N PRO A 130 -12.38 -9.54 -24.87
CA PRO A 130 -11.09 -9.30 -24.22
C PRO A 130 -10.89 -10.14 -22.95
N LYS A 131 -9.63 -10.45 -22.62
CA LYS A 131 -9.28 -11.04 -21.33
C LYS A 131 -9.52 -10.02 -20.22
N TYR A 132 -9.87 -10.48 -19.01
CA TYR A 132 -10.14 -9.59 -17.87
C TYR A 132 -9.18 -9.84 -16.72
N VAL A 133 -8.41 -8.82 -16.36
CA VAL A 133 -7.47 -8.80 -15.23
C VAL A 133 -8.00 -7.85 -14.16
N TRP A 134 -8.06 -8.32 -12.92
CA TRP A 134 -8.50 -7.50 -11.80
C TRP A 134 -7.41 -7.39 -10.72
N GLY A 135 -7.01 -6.19 -10.41
CA GLY A 135 -6.09 -5.86 -9.33
C GLY A 135 -5.11 -4.73 -9.64
N PRO A 136 -4.26 -4.40 -8.68
CA PRO A 136 -4.08 -5.05 -7.36
C PRO A 136 -5.30 -4.91 -6.45
N ILE A 137 -5.80 -6.01 -5.91
CA ILE A 137 -6.98 -6.06 -5.05
C ILE A 137 -6.54 -5.95 -3.59
N GLY A 138 -7.17 -5.03 -2.84
CA GLY A 138 -6.96 -4.82 -1.41
C GLY A 138 -8.22 -4.96 -0.57
N GLY A 139 -8.07 -4.88 0.75
CA GLY A 139 -9.17 -4.67 1.70
C GLY A 139 -9.91 -5.93 2.15
N MET A 140 -9.50 -7.14 1.79
CA MET A 140 -10.09 -8.38 2.29
C MET A 140 -9.54 -8.82 3.66
N GLU A 141 -8.49 -8.15 4.15
CA GLU A 141 -7.89 -8.48 5.44
C GLU A 141 -8.75 -7.98 6.61
N ASN A 142 -8.69 -8.73 7.70
CA ASN A 142 -9.32 -8.39 8.97
C ASN A 142 -8.27 -7.91 9.99
N ILE A 143 -8.67 -7.03 10.90
CA ILE A 143 -7.84 -6.62 12.02
C ILE A 143 -7.58 -7.84 12.90
N PRO A 144 -6.30 -8.14 13.24
CA PRO A 144 -5.97 -9.30 14.08
C PRO A 144 -6.67 -9.21 15.44
N THR A 145 -7.50 -10.23 15.77
CA THR A 145 -8.36 -10.20 16.97
C THR A 145 -7.56 -10.18 18.28
N ALA A 146 -6.37 -10.79 18.31
CA ALA A 146 -5.51 -10.76 19.48
C ALA A 146 -5.04 -9.36 19.90
N PHE A 147 -5.06 -8.39 18.96
CA PHE A 147 -4.75 -6.99 19.26
C PHE A 147 -5.95 -6.20 19.79
N LEU A 148 -7.14 -6.78 19.75
CA LEU A 148 -8.35 -6.16 20.31
C LEU A 148 -8.48 -6.42 21.83
N ASP A 149 -7.76 -7.39 22.37
CA ASP A 149 -7.72 -7.67 23.79
C ASP A 149 -7.00 -6.51 24.50
N GLY A 150 -7.66 -5.89 25.49
CA GLY A 150 -7.18 -4.68 26.18
C GLY A 150 -7.51 -3.35 25.47
N ALA A 151 -8.10 -3.37 24.27
CA ALA A 151 -8.62 -2.18 23.64
C ALA A 151 -9.89 -1.69 24.35
N GLU A 152 -10.20 -0.39 24.28
CA GLU A 152 -11.48 0.14 24.75
C GLU A 152 -12.66 -0.66 24.20
N LEU A 153 -13.69 -0.89 25.02
CA LEU A 153 -14.85 -1.71 24.65
C LEU A 153 -15.50 -1.26 23.34
N LYS A 154 -15.60 0.06 23.11
CA LYS A 154 -16.15 0.63 21.86
C LYS A 154 -15.28 0.27 20.65
N GLN A 155 -13.96 0.41 20.77
CA GLN A 155 -13.00 0.08 19.71
C GLN A 155 -13.00 -1.41 19.40
N ASN A 156 -13.00 -2.26 20.43
CA ASN A 156 -13.05 -3.72 20.29
C ASN A 156 -14.32 -4.14 19.55
N LEU A 157 -15.50 -3.68 20.01
CA LEU A 157 -16.78 -4.00 19.37
C LEU A 157 -16.83 -3.51 17.91
N PHE A 158 -16.40 -2.28 17.66
CA PHE A 158 -16.34 -1.72 16.31
C PHE A 158 -15.47 -2.59 15.35
N CYS A 159 -14.27 -2.97 15.79
CA CYS A 159 -13.36 -3.79 14.99
C CYS A 159 -13.93 -5.19 14.72
N ARG A 160 -14.55 -5.83 15.71
CA ARG A 160 -15.19 -7.14 15.54
C ARG A 160 -16.36 -7.10 14.56
N ILE A 161 -17.22 -6.07 14.67
CA ILE A 161 -18.32 -5.86 13.72
C ILE A 161 -17.76 -5.61 12.32
N LYS A 162 -16.75 -4.74 12.20
CA LYS A 162 -16.09 -4.45 10.92
C LYS A 162 -15.49 -5.71 10.29
N ASN A 163 -14.80 -6.54 11.06
CA ASN A 163 -14.25 -7.80 10.59
C ASN A 163 -15.35 -8.76 10.09
N THR A 164 -16.44 -8.88 10.86
CA THR A 164 -17.58 -9.73 10.49
C THR A 164 -18.23 -9.27 9.19
N ILE A 165 -18.52 -7.96 9.08
CA ILE A 165 -19.09 -7.37 7.85
C ILE A 165 -18.14 -7.58 6.67
N ASN A 166 -16.84 -7.35 6.86
CA ASN A 166 -15.82 -7.55 5.83
C ASN A 166 -15.84 -9.00 5.33
N SER A 167 -15.86 -9.96 6.25
CA SER A 167 -15.89 -11.40 5.93
C SER A 167 -17.17 -11.79 5.19
N LEU A 168 -18.33 -11.28 5.61
CA LEU A 168 -19.59 -11.50 4.90
C LEU A 168 -19.58 -10.90 3.49
N GLN A 169 -19.01 -9.70 3.34
CA GLN A 169 -18.92 -9.02 2.05
C GLN A 169 -18.06 -9.79 1.06
N TYR A 170 -16.82 -10.14 1.41
CA TYR A 170 -15.98 -10.88 0.46
C TYR A 170 -16.49 -12.32 0.23
N THR A 171 -17.23 -12.91 1.14
CA THR A 171 -17.76 -14.27 0.96
C THR A 171 -19.04 -14.30 0.11
N TYR A 172 -19.96 -13.36 0.31
CA TYR A 172 -21.32 -13.49 -0.20
C TYR A 172 -21.75 -12.42 -1.20
N GLN A 173 -20.99 -11.31 -1.37
CA GLN A 173 -21.38 -10.23 -2.26
C GLN A 173 -21.41 -10.70 -3.74
N PRO A 174 -22.59 -10.69 -4.42
CA PRO A 174 -22.74 -11.34 -5.72
C PRO A 174 -21.85 -10.77 -6.82
N ASN A 175 -21.68 -9.43 -6.85
CA ASN A 175 -20.84 -8.79 -7.87
C ASN A 175 -19.37 -9.14 -7.70
N VAL A 176 -18.87 -9.22 -6.47
CA VAL A 176 -17.49 -9.62 -6.17
C VAL A 176 -17.26 -11.06 -6.64
N ARG A 177 -18.17 -11.97 -6.27
CA ARG A 177 -18.08 -13.38 -6.69
C ARG A 177 -18.10 -13.55 -8.21
N LYS A 178 -18.97 -12.81 -8.91
CA LYS A 178 -19.07 -12.86 -10.38
C LYS A 178 -17.79 -12.29 -11.03
N ALA A 179 -17.28 -11.16 -10.53
CA ALA A 179 -16.05 -10.56 -11.03
C ALA A 179 -14.85 -11.49 -10.83
N ILE A 180 -14.68 -12.07 -9.63
CA ILE A 180 -13.61 -13.06 -9.36
C ILE A 180 -13.72 -14.28 -10.27
N LYS A 181 -14.94 -14.81 -10.45
CA LYS A 181 -15.16 -15.98 -11.34
C LYS A 181 -14.82 -15.66 -12.80
N ARG A 182 -15.14 -14.46 -13.26
CA ARG A 182 -14.93 -14.03 -14.66
C ARG A 182 -13.48 -13.64 -14.96
N SER A 183 -12.71 -13.26 -13.92
CA SER A 183 -11.33 -12.81 -14.10
C SER A 183 -10.46 -13.92 -14.70
N ASP A 184 -9.74 -13.61 -15.78
CA ASP A 184 -8.73 -14.50 -16.35
C ASP A 184 -7.47 -14.49 -15.45
N ALA A 185 -7.11 -13.34 -14.86
CA ALA A 185 -6.12 -13.26 -13.78
C ALA A 185 -6.59 -12.36 -12.64
N LEU A 186 -6.16 -12.71 -11.43
CA LEU A 186 -6.35 -11.93 -10.21
C LEU A 186 -4.99 -11.52 -9.67
N VAL A 187 -4.86 -10.23 -9.32
CA VAL A 187 -3.66 -9.69 -8.70
C VAL A 187 -4.01 -9.24 -7.29
N ALA A 188 -3.42 -9.88 -6.30
CA ALA A 188 -3.58 -9.51 -4.89
C ALA A 188 -2.55 -8.42 -4.51
N ALA A 189 -3.00 -7.34 -3.89
CA ALA A 189 -2.11 -6.28 -3.39
C ALA A 189 -1.30 -6.76 -2.19
N VAL A 190 -1.90 -7.61 -1.34
CA VAL A 190 -1.34 -8.06 -0.07
C VAL A 190 -1.58 -9.55 0.14
N LYS A 191 -0.75 -10.16 0.99
CA LYS A 191 -0.81 -11.61 1.25
C LYS A 191 -2.18 -12.07 1.76
N GLY A 192 -2.82 -11.31 2.65
CA GLY A 192 -4.13 -11.68 3.19
C GLY A 192 -5.23 -11.72 2.14
N VAL A 193 -5.17 -10.87 1.10
CA VAL A 193 -6.08 -10.95 -0.05
C VAL A 193 -5.82 -12.21 -0.86
N LYS A 194 -4.54 -12.54 -1.13
CA LYS A 194 -4.17 -13.79 -1.80
C LYS A 194 -4.73 -14.99 -1.05
N ASP A 195 -4.53 -15.04 0.27
CA ASP A 195 -5.03 -16.12 1.13
C ASP A 195 -6.58 -16.26 1.08
N VAL A 196 -7.31 -15.16 1.02
CA VAL A 196 -8.78 -15.16 0.87
C VAL A 196 -9.19 -15.67 -0.51
N LEU A 197 -8.54 -15.22 -1.59
CA LEU A 197 -8.82 -15.68 -2.95
C LEU A 197 -8.59 -17.19 -3.09
N GLU A 198 -7.54 -17.72 -2.50
CA GLU A 198 -7.24 -19.14 -2.49
C GLU A 198 -8.21 -19.95 -1.62
N LYS A 199 -8.44 -19.52 -0.36
CA LYS A 199 -9.24 -20.29 0.61
C LYS A 199 -10.75 -20.22 0.37
N VAL A 200 -11.27 -19.04 -0.02
CA VAL A 200 -12.74 -18.83 -0.14
C VAL A 200 -13.21 -19.07 -1.56
N TYR A 201 -12.37 -18.78 -2.55
CA TYR A 201 -12.77 -18.81 -3.96
C TYR A 201 -12.08 -19.93 -4.75
N CYS A 202 -11.10 -20.63 -4.17
CA CYS A 202 -10.25 -21.61 -4.85
C CYS A 202 -9.63 -21.03 -6.14
N ARG A 203 -9.21 -19.75 -6.08
CA ARG A 203 -8.62 -19.02 -7.21
C ARG A 203 -7.18 -18.63 -6.86
N GLU A 204 -6.26 -19.01 -7.73
CA GLU A 204 -4.89 -18.51 -7.69
C GLU A 204 -4.85 -17.01 -7.99
N SER A 205 -3.89 -16.32 -7.40
CA SER A 205 -3.61 -14.92 -7.67
C SER A 205 -2.12 -14.63 -7.59
N VAL A 206 -1.68 -13.65 -8.37
CA VAL A 206 -0.30 -13.13 -8.32
C VAL A 206 -0.24 -12.05 -7.25
N LEU A 207 0.79 -12.10 -6.40
CA LEU A 207 1.01 -11.07 -5.38
C LEU A 207 1.86 -9.93 -5.97
N ILE A 208 1.23 -8.78 -6.24
CA ILE A 208 1.92 -7.55 -6.64
C ILE A 208 1.30 -6.41 -5.85
N ASN A 209 2.11 -5.77 -5.01
CA ASN A 209 1.65 -4.63 -4.23
C ASN A 209 1.16 -3.49 -5.13
N GLU A 210 0.15 -2.78 -4.70
CA GLU A 210 -0.49 -1.69 -5.45
C GLU A 210 0.44 -0.48 -5.67
N THR A 211 1.44 -0.30 -4.80
CA THR A 211 2.41 0.79 -4.91
C THR A 211 3.83 0.27 -5.13
N GLY A 212 4.70 1.08 -5.70
CA GLY A 212 6.10 0.76 -6.01
C GLY A 212 7.08 1.80 -5.46
N CYS A 213 8.35 1.46 -5.48
CA CYS A 213 9.43 2.38 -5.13
C CYS A 213 9.67 3.37 -6.27
N HIS A 214 9.89 4.65 -5.92
CA HIS A 214 10.55 5.60 -6.79
C HIS A 214 12.05 5.49 -6.55
N ILE A 215 12.78 5.12 -7.60
CA ILE A 215 14.24 5.06 -7.56
C ILE A 215 14.76 6.34 -8.16
N ASP A 216 15.01 7.31 -7.30
CA ASP A 216 15.69 8.55 -7.68
C ASP A 216 17.17 8.46 -7.29
N ALA A 217 18.05 8.75 -8.25
CA ALA A 217 19.50 8.82 -8.00
C ALA A 217 19.86 9.88 -6.94
N ASN A 218 19.01 10.89 -6.75
CA ASN A 218 19.18 11.95 -5.76
C ASN A 218 18.51 11.63 -4.41
N CYS A 219 17.80 10.48 -4.27
CA CYS A 219 17.21 10.11 -3.00
C CYS A 219 18.30 9.88 -1.96
N PRO A 220 18.26 10.57 -0.82
CA PRO A 220 19.24 10.33 0.24
C PRO A 220 19.19 8.86 0.70
N THR A 221 20.36 8.22 0.69
CA THR A 221 20.49 6.84 1.20
C THR A 221 21.07 6.86 2.60
N ARG A 222 20.76 5.82 3.38
CA ARG A 222 21.27 5.67 4.74
C ARG A 222 22.80 5.77 4.77
N LYS A 223 23.32 6.57 5.70
CA LYS A 223 24.75 6.74 5.92
C LYS A 223 25.33 5.52 6.65
N THR A 224 26.50 5.09 6.23
CA THR A 224 27.23 4.02 6.93
C THR A 224 27.51 4.41 8.37
N ILE A 225 27.33 3.48 9.31
CA ILE A 225 27.59 3.70 10.72
C ILE A 225 29.00 3.25 11.02
N ASP A 226 29.88 4.21 11.21
CA ASP A 226 31.23 3.96 11.71
C ASP A 226 31.35 4.60 13.10
N GLY A 227 31.58 3.77 14.12
CA GLY A 227 31.85 4.22 15.49
C GLY A 227 30.68 4.88 16.26
N LYS A 228 29.45 4.93 15.69
CA LYS A 228 28.29 5.48 16.37
C LYS A 228 27.79 4.50 17.45
N GLN A 229 27.74 4.94 18.70
CA GLN A 229 27.23 4.11 19.80
C GLN A 229 25.71 4.05 19.82
N ARG A 230 25.02 5.20 19.69
CA ARG A 230 23.58 5.30 19.75
C ARG A 230 22.90 4.65 18.53
N LEU A 231 21.81 3.90 18.76
CA LEU A 231 20.94 3.37 17.72
C LEU A 231 19.74 4.28 17.54
N ASP A 232 19.61 4.90 16.37
CA ASP A 232 18.49 5.78 16.04
C ASP A 232 17.43 5.00 15.27
N LEU A 233 16.23 4.89 15.87
CA LEU A 233 15.06 4.25 15.32
C LEU A 233 14.11 5.33 14.79
N LEU A 234 13.56 5.16 13.58
CA LEU A 234 12.60 6.08 12.99
C LEU A 234 11.22 5.42 12.92
N TRP A 235 10.22 6.06 13.50
CA TRP A 235 8.81 5.70 13.37
C TRP A 235 8.06 6.81 12.65
N VAL A 236 7.30 6.45 11.58
CA VAL A 236 6.52 7.42 10.79
C VAL A 236 5.08 6.96 10.64
N GLY A 237 4.12 7.81 11.02
CA GLY A 237 2.71 7.47 10.85
C GLY A 237 1.72 8.41 11.52
N ARG A 238 0.44 8.26 11.18
CA ARG A 238 -0.65 8.91 11.91
C ARG A 238 -0.87 8.22 13.25
N PHE A 239 -1.26 8.96 14.27
CA PHE A 239 -1.54 8.41 15.61
C PHE A 239 -2.94 7.78 15.63
N ILE A 240 -3.10 6.67 14.91
CA ILE A 240 -4.34 5.90 14.84
C ILE A 240 -4.11 4.47 15.34
N TYR A 241 -5.18 3.81 15.77
CA TYR A 241 -5.12 2.48 16.40
C TYR A 241 -4.32 1.46 15.60
N THR A 242 -4.48 1.42 14.28
CA THR A 242 -3.81 0.41 13.44
C THR A 242 -2.29 0.61 13.31
N LYS A 243 -1.77 1.81 13.58
CA LYS A 243 -0.33 2.11 13.53
C LYS A 243 0.42 1.68 14.79
N ARG A 244 -0.29 1.48 15.91
CA ARG A 244 0.23 0.91 17.16
C ARG A 244 1.50 1.58 17.69
N LEU A 245 1.52 2.92 17.76
CA LEU A 245 2.65 3.64 18.38
C LEU A 245 2.87 3.23 19.86
N ASP A 246 1.80 2.79 20.54
CA ASP A 246 1.89 2.22 21.90
C ASP A 246 2.86 1.02 21.97
N LEU A 247 2.86 0.15 20.96
CA LEU A 247 3.79 -0.98 20.92
C LEU A 247 5.24 -0.52 20.73
N ALA A 248 5.45 0.51 19.89
CA ALA A 248 6.79 1.08 19.73
C ALA A 248 7.31 1.64 21.05
N LEU A 249 6.51 2.46 21.74
CA LEU A 249 6.90 3.03 23.05
C LEU A 249 7.17 1.94 24.10
N ARG A 250 6.29 0.95 24.21
CA ARG A 250 6.48 -0.19 25.12
C ARG A 250 7.74 -1.01 24.78
N THR A 251 8.03 -1.18 23.50
CA THR A 251 9.27 -1.83 23.05
C THR A 251 10.50 -1.05 23.49
N ILE A 252 10.49 0.29 23.35
CA ILE A 252 11.59 1.13 23.81
C ILE A 252 11.79 1.00 25.33
N ALA A 253 10.71 0.90 26.10
CA ALA A 253 10.80 0.67 27.54
C ALA A 253 11.50 -0.64 27.92
N GLU A 254 11.28 -1.71 27.15
CA GLU A 254 11.96 -3.01 27.34
C GLU A 254 13.49 -2.96 27.08
N VAL A 255 13.94 -1.97 26.32
CA VAL A 255 15.35 -1.82 25.92
C VAL A 255 15.95 -0.48 26.36
N LYS A 256 15.33 0.20 27.33
CA LYS A 256 15.76 1.54 27.79
C LYS A 256 17.16 1.61 28.39
N ASN A 257 17.72 0.46 28.77
CA ASN A 257 19.11 0.34 29.23
C ASN A 257 20.14 0.48 28.10
N LEU A 258 19.71 0.42 26.83
CA LEU A 258 20.58 0.62 25.68
C LEU A 258 20.68 2.12 25.32
N ASP A 259 21.76 2.49 24.65
CA ASP A 259 21.87 3.83 24.06
C ASP A 259 21.10 3.89 22.74
N ILE A 260 19.82 4.21 22.84
CA ILE A 260 18.86 4.25 21.72
C ILE A 260 18.05 5.54 21.73
N CYS A 261 17.55 5.93 20.56
CA CYS A 261 16.61 7.04 20.41
C CYS A 261 15.51 6.67 19.41
N LEU A 262 14.25 6.92 19.77
CA LEU A 262 13.09 6.77 18.88
C LEU A 262 12.67 8.15 18.36
N HIS A 263 12.88 8.38 17.07
CA HIS A 263 12.37 9.55 16.36
C HIS A 263 10.94 9.28 15.87
N ILE A 264 9.98 10.08 16.34
CA ILE A 264 8.54 9.90 16.06
C ILE A 264 8.08 11.03 15.16
N CYS A 265 7.80 10.71 13.90
CA CYS A 265 7.27 11.61 12.88
C CYS A 265 5.80 11.30 12.62
N GLY A 266 4.93 12.23 12.91
CA GLY A 266 3.49 12.07 12.72
C GLY A 266 2.67 12.83 13.74
N THR A 267 1.36 12.74 13.58
CA THR A 267 0.43 13.44 14.47
C THR A 267 -0.94 12.75 14.48
N GLY A 268 -1.77 13.15 15.44
CA GLY A 268 -3.17 12.79 15.60
C GLY A 268 -3.95 13.97 16.18
N SER A 269 -5.08 13.72 16.84
CA SER A 269 -5.74 14.73 17.63
C SER A 269 -4.87 15.15 18.83
N GLU A 270 -5.17 16.30 19.43
CA GLU A 270 -4.43 16.78 20.62
C GLU A 270 -4.47 15.76 21.76
N GLU A 271 -5.63 15.11 21.95
CA GLU A 271 -5.80 14.06 22.96
C GLU A 271 -4.91 12.85 22.66
N GLN A 272 -4.81 12.44 21.40
CA GLN A 272 -3.96 11.31 21.01
C GLN A 272 -2.47 11.64 21.22
N VAL A 273 -2.04 12.85 20.88
CA VAL A 273 -0.67 13.30 21.11
C VAL A 273 -0.36 13.31 22.60
N ALA A 274 -1.27 13.89 23.42
CA ALA A 274 -1.11 13.93 24.87
C ALA A 274 -1.07 12.53 25.48
N MET A 275 -1.94 11.62 25.03
CA MET A 275 -2.01 10.22 25.49
C MET A 275 -0.67 9.49 25.24
N TYR A 276 -0.09 9.60 24.04
CA TYR A 276 1.17 8.91 23.74
C TYR A 276 2.36 9.52 24.47
N LYS A 277 2.39 10.85 24.66
CA LYS A 277 3.43 11.49 25.49
C LYS A 277 3.32 11.07 26.95
N GLN A 278 2.09 11.01 27.49
CA GLN A 278 1.86 10.50 28.85
C GLN A 278 2.32 9.05 28.96
N LEU A 279 2.03 8.20 27.98
CA LEU A 279 2.52 6.82 27.98
C LEU A 279 4.06 6.74 28.01
N ALA A 280 4.76 7.61 27.28
CA ALA A 280 6.22 7.67 27.35
C ALA A 280 6.73 8.05 28.75
N THR A 281 6.04 9.01 29.42
CA THR A 281 6.33 9.39 30.81
C THR A 281 6.08 8.24 31.78
N ASP A 282 4.94 7.57 31.69
CA ASP A 282 4.59 6.43 32.55
C ASP A 282 5.58 5.25 32.41
N LEU A 283 6.14 5.08 31.20
CA LEU A 283 7.17 4.08 30.90
C LEU A 283 8.60 4.53 31.25
N HIS A 284 8.80 5.79 31.66
CA HIS A 284 10.12 6.39 31.97
C HIS A 284 11.09 6.30 30.79
N ILE A 285 10.66 6.77 29.60
CA ILE A 285 11.42 6.79 28.35
C ILE A 285 11.35 8.13 27.59
N GLU A 286 11.01 9.23 28.27
CA GLU A 286 10.90 10.55 27.64
C GLU A 286 12.22 10.98 27.01
N ASP A 287 13.34 10.67 27.69
CA ASP A 287 14.70 10.95 27.22
C ASP A 287 15.12 10.11 26.00
N LYS A 288 14.40 9.02 25.71
CA LYS A 288 14.59 8.14 24.54
C LYS A 288 13.71 8.50 23.35
N CYS A 289 12.78 9.46 23.47
CA CYS A 289 11.78 9.78 22.46
C CYS A 289 11.94 11.22 21.95
N VAL A 290 12.09 11.40 20.66
CA VAL A 290 12.09 12.72 20.00
C VAL A 290 10.83 12.85 19.13
N TRP A 291 9.97 13.79 19.52
CA TRP A 291 8.68 14.04 18.85
C TRP A 291 8.83 15.15 17.82
N HIS A 292 8.76 14.81 16.52
CA HIS A 292 8.93 15.77 15.43
C HIS A 292 7.61 16.36 14.93
N GLY A 293 6.45 15.78 15.34
CA GLY A 293 5.15 16.21 14.84
C GLY A 293 4.96 15.91 13.35
N LYS A 294 4.15 16.74 12.67
CA LYS A 294 3.96 16.65 11.22
C LYS A 294 5.19 17.18 10.49
N VAL A 295 5.84 16.34 9.73
CA VAL A 295 7.08 16.65 8.99
C VAL A 295 6.80 16.58 7.50
N GLU A 296 7.41 17.46 6.71
CA GLU A 296 7.34 17.45 5.26
C GLU A 296 8.04 16.21 4.66
N HIS A 297 7.57 15.76 3.50
CA HIS A 297 8.06 14.52 2.88
C HIS A 297 9.57 14.52 2.62
N SER A 298 10.12 15.62 2.09
CA SER A 298 11.57 15.78 1.86
C SER A 298 12.39 15.62 3.15
N LYS A 299 11.87 16.13 4.25
CA LYS A 299 12.51 16.02 5.57
C LYS A 299 12.43 14.58 6.11
N ILE A 300 11.33 13.86 5.85
CA ILE A 300 11.21 12.44 6.20
C ILE A 300 12.27 11.62 5.46
N GLN A 301 12.49 11.87 4.17
CA GLN A 301 13.54 11.18 3.39
C GLN A 301 14.94 11.44 3.98
N GLN A 302 15.23 12.68 4.39
CA GLN A 302 16.49 12.99 5.06
C GLN A 302 16.62 12.25 6.40
N MET A 303 15.54 12.20 7.19
CA MET A 303 15.52 11.47 8.46
C MET A 303 15.69 9.96 8.25
N MET A 304 15.17 9.39 7.16
CA MET A 304 15.42 8.00 6.79
C MET A 304 16.91 7.76 6.52
N ALA A 305 17.58 8.69 5.82
CA ALA A 305 19.01 8.60 5.54
C ALA A 305 19.90 8.76 6.81
N ASP A 306 19.43 9.49 7.79
CA ASP A 306 20.15 9.78 9.04
C ASP A 306 19.83 8.76 10.17
N SER A 307 18.83 7.89 9.99
CA SER A 307 18.44 6.86 10.96
C SER A 307 19.09 5.51 10.70
N ASP A 308 19.00 4.61 11.66
CA ASP A 308 19.63 3.29 11.63
C ASP A 308 18.65 2.18 11.26
N VAL A 309 17.39 2.28 11.73
CA VAL A 309 16.33 1.30 11.51
C VAL A 309 14.99 2.03 11.36
N PHE A 310 14.22 1.66 10.34
CA PHE A 310 12.81 2.04 10.25
C PHE A 310 11.98 1.09 11.10
N PHE A 311 11.44 1.57 12.21
CA PHE A 311 10.66 0.79 13.16
C PHE A 311 9.17 1.00 12.93
N PHE A 312 8.49 0.01 12.34
CA PHE A 312 7.12 0.13 11.88
C PHE A 312 6.19 -0.90 12.53
N THR A 313 5.36 -0.44 13.45
CA THR A 313 4.49 -1.27 14.31
C THR A 313 3.06 -1.43 13.79
N SER A 314 2.78 -1.05 12.54
CA SER A 314 1.43 -1.13 11.97
C SER A 314 0.94 -2.57 11.84
N ILE A 315 -0.29 -2.83 12.30
CA ILE A 315 -0.94 -4.14 12.25
C ILE A 315 -1.92 -4.29 11.07
N MET A 316 -2.23 -3.19 10.38
CA MET A 316 -3.15 -3.18 9.25
C MET A 316 -2.85 -2.02 8.30
N GLU A 317 -2.44 -2.39 7.10
CA GLU A 317 -2.16 -1.51 5.96
C GLU A 317 -2.54 -2.24 4.66
N ALA A 318 -2.71 -1.49 3.57
CA ALA A 318 -2.46 -2.05 2.25
C ALA A 318 -0.93 -2.24 2.07
N THR A 319 -0.30 -1.73 1.03
CA THR A 319 1.17 -1.57 1.06
C THR A 319 1.49 -0.19 1.60
N SER A 320 2.27 -0.14 2.67
CA SER A 320 2.65 1.14 3.27
C SER A 320 3.69 1.84 2.39
N THR A 321 3.32 2.99 1.82
CA THR A 321 4.24 3.82 1.02
C THR A 321 5.50 4.16 1.81
N VAL A 322 5.37 4.50 3.09
CA VAL A 322 6.50 4.87 3.94
C VAL A 322 7.48 3.70 4.15
N THR A 323 7.02 2.45 4.13
CA THR A 323 7.92 1.27 4.18
C THR A 323 8.72 1.14 2.89
N LEU A 324 8.10 1.41 1.73
CA LEU A 324 8.80 1.42 0.45
C LEU A 324 9.79 2.60 0.36
N GLU A 325 9.45 3.75 0.94
CA GLU A 325 10.37 4.90 1.06
C GLU A 325 11.58 4.56 1.92
N ALA A 326 11.39 3.84 3.03
CA ALA A 326 12.50 3.35 3.87
C ALA A 326 13.43 2.42 3.07
N ILE A 327 12.87 1.43 2.33
CA ILE A 327 13.65 0.56 1.45
C ILE A 327 14.36 1.37 0.35
N SER A 328 13.71 2.36 -0.24
CA SER A 328 14.31 3.24 -1.26
C SER A 328 15.49 4.04 -0.71
N SER A 329 15.42 4.44 0.56
CA SER A 329 16.50 5.12 1.30
C SER A 329 17.54 4.15 1.85
N CYS A 330 17.44 2.86 1.55
CA CYS A 330 18.33 1.81 2.07
C CYS A 330 18.36 1.76 3.61
N LEU A 331 17.23 1.99 4.26
CA LEU A 331 17.06 1.98 5.71
C LEU A 331 16.44 0.66 6.17
N PRO A 332 17.19 -0.22 6.87
CA PRO A 332 16.72 -1.51 7.34
C PRO A 332 15.39 -1.44 8.09
N VAL A 333 14.47 -2.33 7.76
CA VAL A 333 13.09 -2.29 8.28
C VAL A 333 12.88 -3.30 9.39
N LEU A 334 12.34 -2.85 10.53
CA LEU A 334 11.83 -3.71 11.60
C LEU A 334 10.30 -3.55 11.67
N CYS A 335 9.55 -4.59 11.31
CA CYS A 335 8.09 -4.52 11.20
C CYS A 335 7.39 -5.83 11.58
N PHE A 336 6.07 -5.85 11.55
CA PHE A 336 5.29 -7.10 11.59
C PHE A 336 5.36 -7.86 10.27
N ASP A 337 5.28 -9.19 10.32
CA ASP A 337 5.08 -10.04 9.15
C ASP A 337 3.61 -10.08 8.74
N THR A 338 3.13 -8.96 8.22
CA THR A 338 1.72 -8.77 7.83
C THR A 338 1.57 -7.77 6.68
N CYS A 339 0.36 -7.58 6.19
CA CYS A 339 0.01 -6.58 5.18
C CYS A 339 0.78 -6.76 3.86
N GLY A 340 0.93 -5.69 3.10
CA GLY A 340 1.68 -5.69 1.85
C GLY A 340 3.19 -5.57 2.03
N PHE A 341 3.66 -5.10 3.18
CA PHE A 341 5.09 -4.92 3.45
C PHE A 341 5.76 -6.18 4.05
N GLY A 342 5.04 -6.99 4.84
CA GLY A 342 5.61 -8.19 5.45
C GLY A 342 6.30 -9.13 4.46
N PRO A 343 5.67 -9.50 3.32
CA PRO A 343 6.31 -10.33 2.31
C PRO A 343 7.53 -9.70 1.64
N LEU A 344 7.64 -8.36 1.64
CA LEU A 344 8.76 -7.65 1.03
C LEU A 344 10.02 -7.69 1.90
N ILE A 345 9.85 -7.72 3.22
CA ILE A 345 10.98 -7.71 4.15
C ILE A 345 11.53 -9.12 4.34
N THR A 346 12.77 -9.30 3.99
CA THR A 346 13.54 -10.53 4.22
C THR A 346 14.64 -10.28 5.24
N ASP A 347 15.23 -11.34 5.80
CA ASP A 347 16.33 -11.21 6.77
C ASP A 347 17.57 -10.50 6.21
N LYS A 348 17.65 -10.37 4.87
CA LYS A 348 18.73 -9.64 4.19
C LYS A 348 18.58 -8.12 4.26
N ILE A 349 17.37 -7.61 4.48
CA ILE A 349 17.05 -6.16 4.42
C ILE A 349 16.32 -5.67 5.68
N GLY A 350 16.01 -6.54 6.63
CA GLY A 350 15.29 -6.15 7.84
C GLY A 350 14.99 -7.31 8.76
N ARG A 351 14.09 -7.08 9.69
CA ARG A 351 13.58 -8.11 10.62
C ARG A 351 12.06 -8.01 10.72
N LYS A 352 11.43 -9.17 10.92
CA LYS A 352 9.98 -9.26 11.04
C LYS A 352 9.56 -9.98 12.31
N VAL A 353 8.49 -9.49 12.90
CA VAL A 353 7.81 -10.09 14.04
C VAL A 353 6.49 -10.70 13.60
N PRO A 354 6.21 -11.98 13.85
CA PRO A 354 4.91 -12.57 13.55
C PRO A 354 3.79 -11.86 14.31
N ILE A 355 2.62 -11.71 13.65
CA ILE A 355 1.42 -11.23 14.35
C ILE A 355 1.02 -12.23 15.44
N SER A 356 0.99 -11.77 16.69
CA SER A 356 0.61 -12.58 17.85
C SER A 356 -0.34 -11.78 18.78
N ASN A 357 0.12 -11.39 19.94
CA ASN A 357 -0.58 -10.49 20.86
C ASN A 357 0.34 -9.31 21.24
N PRO A 358 -0.21 -8.23 21.82
CA PRO A 358 0.58 -7.03 22.13
C PRO A 358 1.84 -7.31 22.97
N ASP A 359 1.72 -8.07 24.06
CA ASP A 359 2.83 -8.29 25.00
C ASP A 359 3.93 -9.16 24.40
N LYS A 360 3.57 -10.19 23.65
CA LYS A 360 4.54 -11.01 22.93
C LYS A 360 5.22 -10.18 21.83
N SER A 361 4.47 -9.39 21.09
CA SER A 361 5.01 -8.54 20.03
C SER A 361 6.03 -7.54 20.56
N VAL A 362 5.77 -6.92 21.71
CA VAL A 362 6.72 -6.01 22.39
C VAL A 362 8.02 -6.73 22.71
N ARG A 363 7.96 -7.93 23.29
CA ARG A 363 9.16 -8.73 23.60
C ARG A 363 9.93 -9.12 22.33
N ASP A 364 9.22 -9.61 21.31
CA ASP A 364 9.84 -10.05 20.05
C ASP A 364 10.53 -8.85 19.34
N PHE A 365 9.91 -7.67 19.30
CA PHE A 365 10.54 -6.45 18.80
C PHE A 365 11.76 -6.03 19.63
N ALA A 366 11.66 -6.10 20.96
CA ALA A 366 12.76 -5.77 21.86
C ALA A 366 13.98 -6.72 21.65
N GLU A 367 13.75 -8.01 21.41
CA GLU A 367 14.79 -8.98 21.08
C GLU A 367 15.50 -8.60 19.76
N HIS A 368 14.75 -8.23 18.73
CA HIS A 368 15.32 -7.77 17.47
C HIS A 368 16.11 -6.47 17.63
N ILE A 369 15.65 -5.52 18.45
CA ILE A 369 16.39 -4.27 18.71
C ILE A 369 17.69 -4.60 19.46
N ARG A 370 17.68 -5.46 20.49
CA ARG A 370 18.90 -5.91 21.18
C ARG A 370 19.88 -6.57 20.22
N PHE A 371 19.37 -7.44 19.35
CA PHE A 371 20.18 -8.11 18.35
C PHE A 371 20.83 -7.11 17.36
N LEU A 372 20.07 -6.17 16.81
CA LEU A 372 20.59 -5.16 15.89
C LEU A 372 21.55 -4.18 16.59
N TYR A 373 21.29 -3.86 17.86
CA TYR A 373 22.18 -3.03 18.67
C TYR A 373 23.55 -3.70 18.88
N ALA A 374 23.57 -5.00 19.14
CA ALA A 374 24.79 -5.77 19.33
C ALA A 374 25.53 -6.08 18.01
N ASN A 375 24.83 -6.06 16.87
CA ASN A 375 25.36 -6.44 15.55
C ASN A 375 25.25 -5.29 14.55
N ARG A 376 25.86 -4.15 14.84
CA ARG A 376 25.76 -2.90 14.08
C ARG A 376 26.20 -3.03 12.60
N GLU A 377 27.21 -3.86 12.34
CA GLU A 377 27.70 -4.11 10.98
C GLU A 377 26.64 -4.73 10.08
N LEU A 378 25.74 -5.54 10.67
CA LEU A 378 24.62 -6.14 9.94
C LEU A 378 23.69 -5.09 9.33
N LEU A 379 23.50 -3.93 9.99
CA LEU A 379 22.70 -2.83 9.43
C LEU A 379 23.33 -2.25 8.16
N ASN A 380 24.66 -2.19 8.10
CA ASN A 380 25.35 -1.74 6.89
C ASN A 380 25.23 -2.78 5.76
N GLU A 381 25.27 -4.07 6.10
CA GLU A 381 25.03 -5.16 5.15
C GLU A 381 23.60 -5.14 4.62
N MET A 382 22.60 -4.97 5.50
CA MET A 382 21.20 -4.83 5.13
C MET A 382 20.98 -3.65 4.17
N SER A 383 21.56 -2.48 4.47
CA SER A 383 21.48 -1.30 3.59
C SER A 383 22.09 -1.55 2.20
N LYS A 384 23.20 -2.26 2.12
CA LYS A 384 23.80 -2.65 0.82
C LYS A 384 22.89 -3.60 0.04
N ASN A 385 22.25 -4.54 0.71
CA ASN A 385 21.30 -5.45 0.07
C ASN A 385 20.06 -4.72 -0.45
N GLU A 386 19.56 -3.72 0.28
CA GLU A 386 18.43 -2.89 -0.14
C GLU A 386 18.73 -2.10 -1.42
N MET A 387 19.96 -1.67 -1.62
CA MET A 387 20.38 -0.93 -2.82
C MET A 387 20.04 -1.70 -4.12
N SER A 388 20.23 -3.01 -4.14
CA SER A 388 19.87 -3.85 -5.28
C SER A 388 18.42 -4.34 -5.22
N TYR A 389 17.88 -4.55 -4.02
CA TYR A 389 16.55 -5.09 -3.84
C TYR A 389 15.43 -4.09 -4.22
N ARG A 390 15.62 -2.80 -3.95
CA ARG A 390 14.65 -1.76 -4.30
C ARG A 390 14.31 -1.72 -5.80
N GLU A 391 15.25 -2.12 -6.66
CA GLU A 391 15.03 -2.21 -8.11
C GLU A 391 13.87 -3.18 -8.45
N CYS A 392 13.79 -4.31 -7.75
CA CYS A 392 12.71 -5.28 -7.93
C CYS A 392 11.34 -4.73 -7.50
N LEU A 393 11.32 -3.72 -6.62
CA LEU A 393 10.12 -3.07 -6.10
C LEU A 393 9.76 -1.79 -6.86
N SER A 394 10.55 -1.41 -7.87
CA SER A 394 10.31 -0.21 -8.68
C SER A 394 9.01 -0.30 -9.46
N TRP A 395 8.43 0.85 -9.78
CA TRP A 395 7.25 0.94 -10.65
C TRP A 395 7.47 0.29 -12.00
N GLU A 396 8.68 0.42 -12.57
CA GLU A 396 9.02 -0.24 -13.85
C GLU A 396 9.02 -1.76 -13.72
N SER A 397 9.62 -2.31 -12.66
CA SER A 397 9.62 -3.76 -12.41
C SER A 397 8.20 -4.31 -12.25
N LYS A 398 7.35 -3.58 -11.52
CA LYS A 398 5.94 -3.97 -11.34
C LYS A 398 5.14 -3.90 -12.64
N ALA A 399 5.38 -2.89 -13.47
CA ALA A 399 4.76 -2.79 -14.79
C ALA A 399 5.18 -3.97 -15.69
N LYS A 400 6.44 -4.37 -15.68
CA LYS A 400 6.91 -5.59 -16.39
C LYS A 400 6.18 -6.85 -15.90
N GLN A 401 6.09 -7.05 -14.58
CA GLN A 401 5.35 -8.19 -14.01
C GLN A 401 3.87 -8.19 -14.44
N MET A 402 3.24 -7.02 -14.53
CA MET A 402 1.85 -6.92 -15.00
C MET A 402 1.73 -7.27 -16.49
N VAL A 403 2.68 -6.83 -17.31
CA VAL A 403 2.74 -7.20 -18.74
C VAL A 403 2.93 -8.71 -18.91
N ASP A 404 3.73 -9.35 -18.06
CA ASP A 404 3.88 -10.81 -18.07
C ASP A 404 2.57 -11.51 -17.76
N ILE A 405 1.76 -10.96 -16.84
CA ILE A 405 0.40 -11.46 -16.57
C ILE A 405 -0.49 -11.31 -17.80
N TYR A 406 -0.46 -10.16 -18.49
CA TYR A 406 -1.23 -9.97 -19.72
C TYR A 406 -0.85 -10.97 -20.80
N ASN A 407 0.44 -11.19 -21.02
CA ASN A 407 0.92 -12.18 -21.99
C ASN A 407 0.50 -13.60 -21.61
N LYS A 408 0.58 -13.94 -20.33
CA LYS A 408 0.17 -15.26 -19.82
C LYS A 408 -1.31 -15.54 -20.10
N VAL A 409 -2.22 -14.63 -19.72
CA VAL A 409 -3.67 -14.85 -19.94
C VAL A 409 -4.06 -14.88 -21.41
N LEU A 410 -3.27 -14.24 -22.29
CA LEU A 410 -3.47 -14.30 -23.74
C LEU A 410 -2.94 -15.58 -24.37
N SER A 411 -1.88 -16.18 -23.82
CA SER A 411 -1.31 -17.44 -24.26
C SER A 411 -2.09 -18.67 -23.80
N GLU A 412 -2.79 -18.58 -22.66
CA GLU A 412 -3.68 -19.62 -22.16
C GLU A 412 -4.95 -19.61 -23.02
N GLN A 413 -4.95 -20.38 -24.11
CA GLN A 413 -6.14 -20.60 -24.92
C GLN A 413 -7.20 -21.26 -24.05
N THR A 414 -8.39 -20.64 -24.00
CA THR A 414 -9.59 -21.25 -23.41
C THR A 414 -9.94 -22.46 -24.29
N TYR A 415 -9.64 -23.69 -23.80
CA TYR A 415 -10.19 -24.94 -24.35
C TYR A 415 -11.63 -25.11 -23.92
#